data_f9a3afae0cc13b0cc832dd39a21780be
#
_entry.id   f9a3afae0cc13b0cc832dd39a21780be
#
_cell.length_a   1.000
_cell.length_b   1.000
_cell.length_c   1.000
_cell.angle_alpha   90.00
_cell.angle_beta   90.00
_cell.angle_gamma   90.00
#
_symmetry.space_group_name_H-M   'P 1'
#
loop_
_entity.id
_entity.type
_entity.pdbx_description
1 polymer ?
#
loop_
_entity_poly.entity_id
_entity_poly.type
_entity_poly.pdbx_seq_one_letter_code
_entity_poly.pdbx_strand_id
1 'polypeptide(L)'
;MRSALWIFGYGSLVWRPAFAFAERRTAWIGGFARRFWQGSTDHRGVPGSPGRVVTLLPESSARCFGVAYRVAESDSECVLASLDHRERGGYERHPLDLHFQDGTRTTGLVYIATPANPNYLGPAPLDAIAAQVARARGPSGSNAEYVQELARSLREMPADDEHVFALDELLRDPAGL
;
A
#
# COMPACT_ATOMS: atom_id res chain seq x y z
N MET A 1 26.90 15.26 -2.40
CA MET A 1 26.17 14.56 -1.32
C MET A 1 25.02 13.80 -1.97
N ARG A 2 24.99 12.49 -1.87
CA ARG A 2 23.81 11.70 -2.33
C ARG A 2 22.66 12.07 -1.38
N SER A 3 21.50 12.38 -1.92
CA SER A 3 20.30 12.64 -1.11
C SER A 3 19.90 11.34 -0.40
N ALA A 4 19.47 11.44 0.85
CA ALA A 4 18.98 10.28 1.60
C ALA A 4 17.85 9.56 0.84
N LEU A 5 17.89 8.24 0.79
CA LEU A 5 16.83 7.44 0.18
C LEU A 5 15.61 7.45 1.10
N TRP A 6 14.46 7.89 0.57
CA TRP A 6 13.17 7.76 1.21
C TRP A 6 12.31 6.76 0.47
N ILE A 7 11.65 5.86 1.19
CA ILE A 7 10.68 4.90 0.68
C ILE A 7 9.31 5.23 1.27
N PHE A 8 8.29 5.33 0.43
CA PHE A 8 6.93 5.59 0.88
C PHE A 8 6.08 4.33 0.81
N GLY A 9 5.55 3.92 1.96
CA GLY A 9 4.61 2.82 2.10
C GLY A 9 3.17 3.31 2.19
N TYR A 10 2.30 2.74 1.36
CA TYR A 10 0.86 3.02 1.37
C TYR A 10 0.00 1.76 1.52
N GLY A 11 0.61 0.60 1.48
CA GLY A 11 0.02 -0.73 1.71
C GLY A 11 0.67 -1.41 2.90
N SER A 12 1.09 -2.68 2.76
CA SER A 12 1.66 -3.47 3.85
C SER A 12 2.93 -2.85 4.46
N LEU A 13 3.67 -2.03 3.74
CA LEU A 13 4.82 -1.30 4.28
C LEU A 13 4.43 -0.33 5.41
N VAL A 14 3.17 0.08 5.51
CA VAL A 14 2.71 0.96 6.60
C VAL A 14 2.90 0.31 7.97
N TRP A 15 2.63 -1.00 8.10
CA TRP A 15 2.77 -1.74 9.36
C TRP A 15 3.88 -2.80 9.35
N ARG A 16 4.36 -3.21 8.17
CA ARG A 16 5.39 -4.25 8.01
C ARG A 16 6.43 -3.84 6.96
N PRO A 17 7.35 -2.90 7.28
CA PRO A 17 8.36 -2.45 6.33
C PRO A 17 9.31 -3.58 5.90
N ALA A 18 9.68 -4.49 6.80
CA ALA A 18 10.58 -5.64 6.56
C ALA A 18 11.98 -5.25 6.05
N PHE A 19 12.43 -4.02 6.32
CA PHE A 19 13.78 -3.52 6.08
C PHE A 19 14.22 -2.56 7.18
N ALA A 20 15.53 -2.37 7.31
CA ALA A 20 16.10 -1.42 8.26
C ALA A 20 15.88 0.03 7.78
N PHE A 21 15.56 0.91 8.71
CA PHE A 21 15.38 2.34 8.45
C PHE A 21 15.96 3.18 9.59
N ALA A 22 16.46 4.36 9.26
CA ALA A 22 17.00 5.31 10.23
C ALA A 22 15.92 6.23 10.82
N GLU A 23 14.83 6.46 10.07
CA GLU A 23 13.73 7.34 10.46
C GLU A 23 12.41 6.86 9.86
N ARG A 24 11.31 7.03 10.61
CA ARG A 24 9.94 6.72 10.18
C ARG A 24 9.06 7.92 10.46
N ARG A 25 8.33 8.38 9.44
CA ARG A 25 7.42 9.53 9.57
C ARG A 25 6.11 9.28 8.87
N THR A 26 5.02 9.76 9.44
CA THR A 26 3.76 9.90 8.70
C THR A 26 3.95 10.93 7.59
N ALA A 27 3.54 10.57 6.39
CA ALA A 27 3.62 11.42 5.20
C ALA A 27 2.40 11.22 4.31
N TRP A 28 2.24 12.08 3.32
CA TRP A 28 1.24 11.92 2.27
C TRP A 28 1.83 12.29 0.89
N ILE A 29 1.25 11.71 -0.14
CA ILE A 29 1.49 12.06 -1.54
C ILE A 29 0.23 12.66 -2.14
N GLY A 30 0.38 13.65 -3.01
CA GLY A 30 -0.75 14.27 -3.71
C GLY A 30 -1.00 13.63 -5.07
N GLY A 31 -2.24 13.72 -5.54
CA GLY A 31 -2.61 13.29 -6.89
C GLY A 31 -2.84 11.80 -7.06
N PHE A 32 -2.95 11.06 -5.98
CA PHE A 32 -3.19 9.60 -6.00
C PHE A 32 -4.23 9.19 -4.95
N ALA A 33 -5.12 8.28 -5.35
CA ALA A 33 -6.05 7.59 -4.48
C ALA A 33 -5.67 6.11 -4.34
N ARG A 34 -5.80 5.58 -3.12
CA ARG A 34 -5.59 4.17 -2.78
C ARG A 34 -6.84 3.37 -3.08
N ARG A 35 -6.69 2.20 -3.79
CA ARG A 35 -7.81 1.33 -4.11
C ARG A 35 -7.39 -0.14 -4.02
N PHE A 36 -8.29 -1.00 -3.52
CA PHE A 36 -8.14 -2.46 -3.50
C PHE A 36 -8.44 -3.09 -4.86
N TRP A 37 -7.78 -2.61 -5.91
CA TRP A 37 -7.99 -3.02 -7.30
C TRP A 37 -6.85 -3.86 -7.87
N GLN A 38 -5.82 -4.16 -7.06
CA GLN A 38 -4.70 -5.02 -7.44
C GLN A 38 -4.90 -6.44 -6.92
N GLY A 39 -4.72 -7.43 -7.80
CA GLY A 39 -4.72 -8.84 -7.41
C GLY A 39 -3.42 -9.25 -6.73
N SER A 40 -3.55 -10.08 -5.70
CA SER A 40 -2.41 -10.71 -5.02
C SER A 40 -2.52 -12.23 -5.17
N THR A 41 -1.53 -12.81 -5.85
CA THR A 41 -1.42 -14.27 -6.10
C THR A 41 -0.27 -14.91 -5.33
N ASP A 42 0.49 -14.13 -4.58
CA ASP A 42 1.74 -14.52 -3.92
C ASP A 42 1.82 -14.13 -2.43
N HIS A 43 0.96 -13.24 -1.96
CA HIS A 43 0.94 -12.77 -0.56
C HIS A 43 -0.41 -13.02 0.13
N ARG A 44 -1.51 -12.47 -0.37
CA ARG A 44 -2.84 -12.51 0.26
C ARG A 44 -3.86 -13.34 -0.51
N GLY A 45 -3.40 -14.06 -1.53
CA GLY A 45 -4.11 -15.03 -2.33
C GLY A 45 -3.13 -16.00 -2.95
N VAL A 46 -3.64 -16.85 -3.84
CA VAL A 46 -2.87 -17.85 -4.60
C VAL A 46 -3.25 -17.77 -6.08
N PRO A 47 -2.42 -18.32 -6.99
CA PRO A 47 -2.80 -18.43 -8.40
C PRO A 47 -4.18 -19.10 -8.57
N GLY A 48 -5.05 -18.50 -9.39
CA GLY A 48 -6.43 -18.96 -9.59
C GLY A 48 -7.44 -18.55 -8.51
N SER A 49 -6.97 -18.05 -7.35
CA SER A 49 -7.81 -17.48 -6.29
C SER A 49 -7.11 -16.27 -5.66
N PRO A 50 -7.00 -15.16 -6.40
CA PRO A 50 -6.27 -13.99 -5.95
C PRO A 50 -6.99 -13.31 -4.78
N GLY A 51 -6.19 -12.76 -3.86
CA GLY A 51 -6.63 -11.74 -2.93
C GLY A 51 -6.63 -10.35 -3.58
N ARG A 52 -7.02 -9.34 -2.81
CA ARG A 52 -6.94 -7.94 -3.22
C ARG A 52 -6.03 -7.16 -2.27
N VAL A 53 -5.11 -6.44 -2.86
CA VAL A 53 -4.23 -5.50 -2.17
C VAL A 53 -4.38 -4.11 -2.78
N VAL A 54 -3.83 -3.10 -2.14
CA VAL A 54 -3.95 -1.73 -2.63
C VAL A 54 -2.96 -1.44 -3.75
N THR A 55 -3.39 -0.61 -4.67
CA THR A 55 -2.54 0.15 -5.58
C THR A 55 -2.94 1.62 -5.56
N LEU A 56 -2.22 2.45 -6.27
CA LEU A 56 -2.46 3.88 -6.40
C LEU A 56 -2.94 4.21 -7.81
N LEU A 57 -3.96 5.03 -7.89
CA LEU A 57 -4.53 5.52 -9.14
C LEU A 57 -4.48 7.04 -9.18
N PRO A 58 -4.19 7.65 -10.33
CA PRO A 58 -4.20 9.09 -10.46
C PRO A 58 -5.58 9.67 -10.13
N GLU A 59 -5.59 10.62 -9.18
CA GLU A 59 -6.76 11.38 -8.78
C GLU A 59 -6.30 12.74 -8.27
N SER A 60 -6.44 13.79 -9.08
CA SER A 60 -5.76 15.08 -8.91
C SER A 60 -6.04 15.80 -7.58
N SER A 61 -7.23 15.60 -6.99
CA SER A 61 -7.63 16.19 -5.71
C SER A 61 -7.29 15.33 -4.49
N ALA A 62 -6.85 14.09 -4.71
CA ALA A 62 -6.64 13.14 -3.63
C ALA A 62 -5.30 13.36 -2.90
N ARG A 63 -5.31 13.01 -1.62
CA ARG A 63 -4.12 12.83 -0.78
C ARG A 63 -4.10 11.41 -0.24
N CYS A 64 -3.01 10.71 -0.51
CA CYS A 64 -2.81 9.37 0.02
C CYS A 64 -1.84 9.42 1.19
N PHE A 65 -2.34 9.20 2.40
CA PHE A 65 -1.52 9.10 3.61
C PHE A 65 -0.85 7.74 3.72
N GLY A 66 0.34 7.73 4.29
CA GLY A 66 1.13 6.54 4.52
C GLY A 66 2.33 6.84 5.40
N VAL A 67 3.36 6.00 5.28
CA VAL A 67 4.58 6.12 6.05
C VAL A 67 5.77 6.28 5.14
N ALA A 68 6.59 7.30 5.42
CA ALA A 68 7.88 7.52 4.79
C ALA A 68 9.00 6.97 5.68
N TYR A 69 9.88 6.19 5.10
CA TYR A 69 11.05 5.59 5.76
C TYR A 69 12.32 6.18 5.14
N ARG A 70 13.17 6.79 5.98
CA ARG A 70 14.52 7.19 5.57
C ARG A 70 15.47 6.01 5.78
N VAL A 71 16.06 5.55 4.70
CA VAL A 71 17.03 4.45 4.71
C VAL A 71 18.45 5.03 4.83
N ALA A 72 19.29 4.40 5.65
CA ALA A 72 20.68 4.77 5.73
C ALA A 72 21.40 4.52 4.40
N GLU A 73 22.36 5.37 4.04
CA GLU A 73 23.07 5.26 2.76
C GLU A 73 23.75 3.89 2.60
N SER A 74 24.32 3.36 3.69
CA SER A 74 24.92 2.02 3.74
C SER A 74 23.98 0.88 3.36
N ASP A 75 22.68 1.04 3.61
CA ASP A 75 21.67 -0.02 3.46
C ASP A 75 20.85 0.16 2.17
N SER A 76 20.99 1.29 1.49
CA SER A 76 20.14 1.68 0.36
C SER A 76 20.11 0.65 -0.76
N GLU A 77 21.25 0.11 -1.17
CA GLU A 77 21.32 -0.87 -2.24
C GLU A 77 20.64 -2.19 -1.84
N CYS A 78 20.89 -2.67 -0.62
CA CYS A 78 20.28 -3.89 -0.10
C CYS A 78 18.76 -3.75 0.04
N VAL A 79 18.29 -2.62 0.57
CA VAL A 79 16.85 -2.33 0.73
C VAL A 79 16.16 -2.26 -0.63
N LEU A 80 16.74 -1.55 -1.61
CA LEU A 80 16.18 -1.49 -2.97
C LEU A 80 16.12 -2.86 -3.64
N ALA A 81 17.18 -3.66 -3.54
CA ALA A 81 17.21 -5.02 -4.09
C ALA A 81 16.14 -5.92 -3.45
N SER A 82 15.94 -5.80 -2.13
CA SER A 82 14.91 -6.53 -1.40
C SER A 82 13.50 -6.11 -1.82
N LEU A 83 13.25 -4.81 -1.96
CA LEU A 83 11.96 -4.29 -2.41
C LEU A 83 11.66 -4.69 -3.86
N ASP A 84 12.62 -4.61 -4.76
CA ASP A 84 12.47 -5.05 -6.15
C ASP A 84 12.14 -6.54 -6.24
N HIS A 85 12.77 -7.35 -5.39
CA HIS A 85 12.46 -8.77 -5.31
C HIS A 85 11.03 -9.01 -4.80
N ARG A 86 10.61 -8.29 -3.76
CA ARG A 86 9.26 -8.37 -3.19
C ARG A 86 8.19 -7.91 -4.19
N GLU A 87 8.48 -6.86 -4.97
CA GLU A 87 7.54 -6.22 -5.89
C GLU A 87 7.67 -6.76 -7.34
N ARG A 88 8.22 -7.95 -7.52
CA ARG A 88 8.34 -8.66 -8.83
C ARG A 88 7.02 -8.86 -9.55
N GLY A 89 5.90 -8.69 -8.88
CA GLY A 89 4.55 -8.74 -9.48
C GLY A 89 4.24 -7.61 -10.46
N GLY A 90 5.25 -6.88 -10.96
CA GLY A 90 5.09 -5.82 -11.96
C GLY A 90 4.82 -4.43 -11.36
N TYR A 91 5.27 -4.20 -10.13
CA TYR A 91 5.29 -2.86 -9.55
C TYR A 91 6.44 -2.04 -10.11
N GLU A 92 6.16 -0.78 -10.42
CA GLU A 92 7.12 0.17 -10.97
C GLU A 92 7.55 1.17 -9.89
N ARG A 93 8.82 1.61 -9.95
CA ARG A 93 9.34 2.66 -9.07
C ARG A 93 8.97 4.04 -9.60
N HIS A 94 8.32 4.84 -8.77
CA HIS A 94 7.96 6.21 -9.09
C HIS A 94 8.59 7.16 -8.06
N PRO A 95 9.44 8.12 -8.47
CA PRO A 95 9.87 9.20 -7.59
C PRO A 95 8.72 10.20 -7.45
N LEU A 96 8.26 10.43 -6.21
CA LEU A 96 7.16 11.34 -5.90
C LEU A 96 7.54 12.27 -4.74
N ASP A 97 6.89 13.41 -4.68
CA ASP A 97 7.02 14.35 -3.55
C ASP A 97 6.27 13.81 -2.34
N LEU A 98 7.00 13.60 -1.25
CA LEU A 98 6.48 13.24 0.06
C LEU A 98 6.31 14.50 0.90
N HIS A 99 5.12 14.71 1.43
CA HIS A 99 4.79 15.84 2.28
C HIS A 99 4.65 15.38 3.74
N PHE A 100 5.28 16.11 4.64
CA PHE A 100 5.22 15.83 6.07
C PHE A 100 4.31 16.79 6.82
N GLN A 101 3.88 16.42 8.01
CA GLN A 101 2.97 17.21 8.84
C GLN A 101 3.56 18.57 9.29
N ASP A 102 4.88 18.65 9.39
CA ASP A 102 5.60 19.90 9.72
C ASP A 102 5.75 20.89 8.53
N GLY A 103 5.14 20.57 7.40
CA GLY A 103 5.21 21.38 6.17
C GLY A 103 6.47 21.14 5.34
N THR A 104 7.40 20.31 5.78
CA THR A 104 8.58 19.92 4.98
C THR A 104 8.18 18.91 3.90
N ARG A 105 9.01 18.81 2.86
CA ARG A 105 8.84 17.86 1.77
C ARG A 105 10.18 17.30 1.30
N THR A 106 10.15 16.13 0.72
CA THR A 106 11.30 15.47 0.09
C THR A 106 10.82 14.59 -1.05
N THR A 107 11.72 14.20 -1.94
CA THR A 107 11.40 13.17 -2.94
C THR A 107 11.65 11.79 -2.35
N GLY A 108 10.70 10.86 -2.55
CA GLY A 108 10.84 9.47 -2.16
C GLY A 108 10.41 8.53 -3.26
N LEU A 109 10.80 7.26 -3.16
CA LEU A 109 10.39 6.21 -4.07
C LEU A 109 9.09 5.55 -3.59
N VAL A 110 8.18 5.35 -4.54
CA VAL A 110 6.89 4.69 -4.36
C VAL A 110 6.78 3.56 -5.37
N TYR A 111 6.44 2.35 -4.92
CA TYR A 111 6.19 1.21 -5.79
C TYR A 111 4.72 1.15 -6.15
N ILE A 112 4.38 1.24 -7.43
CA ILE A 112 2.99 1.31 -7.92
C ILE A 112 2.75 0.22 -8.95
N ALA A 113 1.69 -0.58 -8.77
CA ALA A 113 1.15 -1.45 -9.80
C ALA A 113 0.18 -0.64 -10.66
N THR A 114 0.55 -0.40 -11.91
CA THR A 114 -0.29 0.34 -12.86
C THR A 114 -1.43 -0.54 -13.41
N PRO A 115 -2.46 0.02 -14.06
CA PRO A 115 -3.49 -0.76 -14.74
C PRO A 115 -2.98 -1.70 -15.84
N ALA A 116 -1.75 -1.51 -16.32
CA ALA A 116 -1.08 -2.41 -17.25
C ALA A 116 -0.51 -3.67 -16.57
N ASN A 117 -0.51 -3.73 -15.24
CA ASN A 117 -0.06 -4.91 -14.50
C ASN A 117 -0.97 -6.11 -14.78
N PRO A 118 -0.42 -7.32 -15.07
CA PRO A 118 -1.24 -8.49 -15.40
C PRO A 118 -2.17 -8.96 -14.27
N ASN A 119 -1.89 -8.59 -13.02
CA ASN A 119 -2.73 -8.89 -11.87
C ASN A 119 -3.70 -7.76 -11.49
N TYR A 120 -3.77 -6.71 -12.29
CA TYR A 120 -4.73 -5.63 -12.05
C TYR A 120 -6.17 -6.13 -12.26
N LEU A 121 -6.99 -6.03 -11.21
CA LEU A 121 -8.37 -6.51 -11.22
C LEU A 121 -9.38 -5.42 -11.57
N GLY A 122 -8.98 -4.16 -11.47
CA GLY A 122 -9.81 -3.01 -11.78
C GLY A 122 -10.88 -2.68 -10.73
N PRO A 123 -11.72 -1.69 -11.05
CA PRO A 123 -12.83 -1.28 -10.20
C PRO A 123 -13.83 -2.41 -9.97
N ALA A 124 -14.36 -2.49 -8.75
CA ALA A 124 -15.48 -3.36 -8.39
C ALA A 124 -16.28 -2.69 -7.26
N PRO A 125 -17.57 -3.04 -7.07
CA PRO A 125 -18.35 -2.64 -5.91
C PRO A 125 -17.68 -3.09 -4.61
N LEU A 126 -17.81 -2.29 -3.54
CA LEU A 126 -17.14 -2.58 -2.27
C LEU A 126 -17.59 -3.91 -1.65
N ASP A 127 -18.86 -4.28 -1.79
CA ASP A 127 -19.40 -5.56 -1.33
C ASP A 127 -18.75 -6.75 -2.07
N ALA A 128 -18.55 -6.64 -3.37
CA ALA A 128 -17.84 -7.65 -4.17
C ALA A 128 -16.36 -7.76 -3.76
N ILE A 129 -15.70 -6.62 -3.50
CA ILE A 129 -14.33 -6.61 -2.98
C ILE A 129 -14.29 -7.26 -1.60
N ALA A 130 -15.20 -6.91 -0.69
CA ALA A 130 -15.29 -7.47 0.65
C ALA A 130 -15.51 -8.99 0.61
N ALA A 131 -16.42 -9.47 -0.22
CA ALA A 131 -16.68 -10.90 -0.41
C ALA A 131 -15.45 -11.66 -0.93
N GLN A 132 -14.68 -11.09 -1.84
CA GLN A 132 -13.42 -11.67 -2.32
C GLN A 132 -12.37 -11.70 -1.21
N VAL A 133 -12.18 -10.58 -0.50
CA VAL A 133 -11.22 -10.42 0.60
C VAL A 133 -11.51 -11.40 1.74
N ALA A 134 -12.80 -11.58 2.11
CA ALA A 134 -13.19 -12.48 3.19
C ALA A 134 -12.80 -13.94 2.93
N ARG A 135 -12.74 -14.36 1.67
CA ARG A 135 -12.41 -15.73 1.28
C ARG A 135 -10.94 -15.96 0.98
N ALA A 136 -10.21 -14.91 0.62
CA ALA A 136 -8.83 -15.04 0.13
C ALA A 136 -7.82 -15.20 1.27
N ARG A 137 -6.85 -16.07 1.04
CA ARG A 137 -5.71 -16.30 1.93
C ARG A 137 -4.50 -16.66 1.09
N GLY A 138 -3.35 -16.15 1.46
CA GLY A 138 -2.06 -16.46 0.84
C GLY A 138 -0.97 -16.77 1.84
N PRO A 139 0.28 -16.93 1.38
CA PRO A 139 1.41 -17.24 2.26
C PRO A 139 1.66 -16.22 3.37
N SER A 140 1.29 -14.96 3.16
CA SER A 140 1.46 -13.88 4.16
C SER A 140 0.29 -13.73 5.13
N GLY A 141 -0.75 -14.56 5.02
CA GLY A 141 -1.92 -14.56 5.88
C GLY A 141 -3.24 -14.30 5.14
N SER A 142 -4.32 -14.09 5.90
CA SER A 142 -5.63 -13.81 5.34
C SER A 142 -5.67 -12.42 4.69
N ASN A 143 -6.50 -12.27 3.68
CA ASN A 143 -6.67 -10.97 3.03
C ASN A 143 -7.45 -9.98 3.92
N ALA A 144 -8.37 -10.48 4.74
CA ALA A 144 -9.07 -9.65 5.72
C ALA A 144 -8.11 -9.00 6.74
N GLU A 145 -7.09 -9.73 7.22
CA GLU A 145 -6.05 -9.18 8.08
C GLU A 145 -5.32 -8.01 7.43
N TYR A 146 -5.00 -8.09 6.14
CA TYR A 146 -4.36 -6.99 5.41
C TYR A 146 -5.21 -5.72 5.45
N VAL A 147 -6.52 -5.83 5.19
CA VAL A 147 -7.45 -4.68 5.24
C VAL A 147 -7.51 -4.10 6.65
N GLN A 148 -7.65 -4.97 7.67
CA GLN A 148 -7.77 -4.57 9.06
C GLN A 148 -6.51 -3.87 9.58
N GLU A 149 -5.32 -4.39 9.28
CA GLU A 149 -4.05 -3.79 9.67
C GLU A 149 -3.83 -2.43 8.98
N LEU A 150 -4.16 -2.33 7.69
CA LEU A 150 -4.09 -1.06 6.98
C LEU A 150 -5.06 -0.04 7.56
N ALA A 151 -6.32 -0.41 7.76
CA ALA A 151 -7.33 0.48 8.32
C ALA A 151 -6.97 0.95 9.74
N ARG A 152 -6.47 0.04 10.59
CA ARG A 152 -6.01 0.37 11.94
C ARG A 152 -4.88 1.40 11.89
N SER A 153 -3.89 1.17 11.04
CA SER A 153 -2.74 2.08 10.92
C SER A 153 -3.14 3.45 10.38
N LEU A 154 -4.06 3.50 9.42
CA LEU A 154 -4.53 4.78 8.86
C LEU A 154 -5.37 5.59 9.86
N ARG A 155 -6.11 4.94 10.77
CA ARG A 155 -6.85 5.64 11.85
C ARG A 155 -5.92 6.31 12.86
N GLU A 156 -4.68 5.88 12.97
CA GLU A 156 -3.64 6.53 13.79
C GLU A 156 -3.02 7.76 13.11
N MET A 157 -3.36 8.00 11.84
CA MET A 157 -2.88 9.14 11.03
C MET A 157 -4.03 10.12 10.77
N PRO A 158 -3.77 11.36 10.36
CA PRO A 158 -4.79 12.29 9.90
C PRO A 158 -5.31 11.92 8.50
N ALA A 159 -5.55 10.63 8.26
CA ALA A 159 -6.00 10.09 7.00
C ALA A 159 -7.52 10.03 6.95
N ASP A 160 -8.07 10.45 5.81
CA ASP A 160 -9.47 10.28 5.46
C ASP A 160 -9.53 9.37 4.22
N ASP A 161 -9.56 8.05 4.46
CA ASP A 161 -9.55 7.03 3.42
C ASP A 161 -10.86 6.23 3.46
N GLU A 162 -11.90 6.84 2.89
CA GLU A 162 -13.24 6.24 2.88
C GLU A 162 -13.26 4.83 2.27
N HIS A 163 -12.48 4.59 1.22
CA HIS A 163 -12.41 3.28 0.56
C HIS A 163 -11.93 2.17 1.48
N VAL A 164 -10.84 2.43 2.22
CA VAL A 164 -10.28 1.45 3.17
C VAL A 164 -11.19 1.28 4.38
N PHE A 165 -11.71 2.37 4.93
CA PHE A 165 -12.55 2.33 6.13
C PHE A 165 -13.89 1.64 5.86
N ALA A 166 -14.55 1.94 4.74
CA ALA A 166 -15.78 1.27 4.36
C ALA A 166 -15.58 -0.24 4.12
N LEU A 167 -14.46 -0.63 3.50
CA LEU A 167 -14.14 -2.05 3.31
C LEU A 167 -13.89 -2.77 4.65
N ASP A 168 -13.18 -2.12 5.59
CA ASP A 168 -12.96 -2.67 6.93
C ASP A 168 -14.27 -2.84 7.71
N GLU A 169 -15.20 -1.90 7.57
CA GLU A 169 -16.54 -2.00 8.19
C GLU A 169 -17.33 -3.18 7.64
N LEU A 170 -17.38 -3.36 6.32
CA LEU A 170 -18.04 -4.51 5.69
C LEU A 170 -17.47 -5.87 6.15
N LEU A 171 -16.16 -5.93 6.38
CA LEU A 171 -15.52 -7.16 6.87
C LEU A 171 -15.79 -7.46 8.35
N ARG A 172 -16.16 -6.44 9.14
CA ARG A 172 -16.53 -6.60 10.55
C ARG A 172 -17.99 -7.01 10.76
N ASP A 173 -18.84 -6.68 9.80
CA ASP A 173 -20.26 -7.06 9.81
C ASP A 173 -20.58 -7.98 8.62
N PRO A 174 -20.24 -9.27 8.72
CA PRO A 174 -20.42 -10.22 7.62
C PRO A 174 -21.89 -10.58 7.34
N ALA A 175 -22.83 -10.07 8.13
CA ALA A 175 -24.28 -10.32 7.91
C ALA A 175 -24.81 -9.59 6.64
N GLY A 176 -24.02 -8.72 6.04
CA GLY A 176 -24.33 -8.01 4.78
C GLY A 176 -23.59 -8.53 3.54
N LEU A 177 -22.76 -9.59 3.68
CA LEU A 177 -21.96 -10.17 2.58
C LEU A 177 -22.58 -11.43 1.99
#